data_aa1afc2972df9b37586edd08eb04cf41
#
_entry.id   aa1afc2972df9b37586edd08eb04cf41
#
_cell.length_a   1.000
_cell.length_b   1.000
_cell.length_c   1.000
_cell.angle_alpha   90.00
_cell.angle_beta   90.00
_cell.angle_gamma   90.00
#
_symmetry.space_group_name_H-M   'P 1'
#
loop_
_entity.id
_entity.type
_entity.pdbx_description
1 polymer ?
#
loop_
_entity_poly.entity_id
_entity_poly.type
_entity_poly.pdbx_seq_one_letter_code
_entity_poly.pdbx_strand_id
1 'polypeptide(L)'
;MRTWVCLVASYIFYGWWDWRFLSLIVFSTVMDWWFGLWITYHDAPEETRDRCENGSPGLRFFGRLTRWAHGLQLQRRTILVFSMVMNLGFLGFFKYFGFFADNLAALIREMGMTPSWTTLHIILPVGISFYTFQSMSYTIDVYRRELSWEPSLLKFATFIALFPQLVAGPIVRAADFLYQMSEDKRFDWNRWNSGMGRVLWGFFKKIAIADSIAPFVDQC
;
A
#
# COMPACT_ATOMS: atom_id res chain seq x y z
N MET A 1 -17.25 -8.74 -10.78
CA MET A 1 -17.50 -9.68 -9.67
C MET A 1 -16.21 -10.15 -8.99
N ARG A 2 -15.21 -10.66 -9.72
CA ARG A 2 -13.93 -11.17 -9.13
C ARG A 2 -13.20 -10.19 -8.21
N THR A 3 -13.07 -8.94 -8.62
CA THR A 3 -12.34 -7.89 -7.85
C THR A 3 -12.98 -7.62 -6.49
N TRP A 4 -14.32 -7.57 -6.41
CA TRP A 4 -15.03 -7.39 -5.15
C TRP A 4 -14.78 -8.56 -4.19
N VAL A 5 -14.83 -9.79 -4.71
CA VAL A 5 -14.59 -10.99 -3.89
C VAL A 5 -13.17 -10.97 -3.33
N CYS A 6 -12.18 -10.67 -4.16
CA CYS A 6 -10.78 -10.56 -3.72
C CYS A 6 -10.60 -9.47 -2.66
N LEU A 7 -11.20 -8.28 -2.84
CA LEU A 7 -11.09 -7.19 -1.87
C LEU A 7 -11.75 -7.56 -0.55
N VAL A 8 -12.98 -8.08 -0.58
CA VAL A 8 -13.70 -8.46 0.63
C VAL A 8 -12.95 -9.56 1.38
N ALA A 9 -12.48 -10.60 0.67
CA ALA A 9 -11.69 -11.67 1.28
C ALA A 9 -10.39 -11.11 1.93
N SER A 10 -9.72 -10.18 1.26
CA SER A 10 -8.51 -9.54 1.79
C SER A 10 -8.80 -8.70 3.03
N TYR A 11 -9.89 -7.95 3.03
CA TYR A 11 -10.27 -7.13 4.17
C TYR A 11 -10.75 -7.98 5.36
N ILE A 12 -11.45 -9.10 5.11
CA ILE A 12 -11.83 -10.05 6.18
C ILE A 12 -10.55 -10.66 6.76
N PHE A 13 -9.62 -11.14 5.93
CA PHE A 13 -8.36 -11.73 6.38
C PHE A 13 -7.55 -10.76 7.23
N TYR A 14 -7.41 -9.52 6.78
CA TYR A 14 -6.66 -8.50 7.50
C TYR A 14 -7.36 -8.01 8.75
N GLY A 15 -8.68 -7.79 8.69
CA GLY A 15 -9.50 -7.36 9.81
C GLY A 15 -9.66 -8.41 10.90
N TRP A 16 -9.48 -9.70 10.55
CA TRP A 16 -9.44 -10.79 11.53
C TRP A 16 -8.24 -10.67 12.48
N TRP A 17 -7.12 -10.13 11.98
CA TRP A 17 -5.95 -9.88 12.82
C TRP A 17 -6.20 -8.71 13.79
N ASP A 18 -6.52 -7.53 13.25
CA ASP A 18 -6.94 -6.35 14.01
C ASP A 18 -7.69 -5.36 13.10
N TRP A 19 -8.97 -5.16 13.37
CA TRP A 19 -9.83 -4.27 12.60
C TRP A 19 -9.37 -2.80 12.60
N ARG A 20 -8.60 -2.37 13.62
CA ARG A 20 -8.06 -1.00 13.71
C ARG A 20 -7.10 -0.70 12.58
N PHE A 21 -6.28 -1.70 12.22
CA PHE A 21 -5.31 -1.53 11.13
C PHE A 21 -5.95 -1.56 9.75
N LEU A 22 -7.15 -2.13 9.62
CA LEU A 22 -7.93 -2.06 8.39
C LEU A 22 -8.27 -0.61 8.03
N SER A 23 -8.60 0.23 9.02
CA SER A 23 -8.88 1.64 8.78
C SER A 23 -7.64 2.38 8.22
N LEU A 24 -6.45 2.02 8.67
CA LEU A 24 -5.20 2.60 8.19
C LEU A 24 -4.92 2.23 6.73
N ILE A 25 -5.10 0.95 6.37
CA ILE A 25 -4.94 0.51 4.97
C ILE A 25 -5.95 1.23 4.07
N VAL A 26 -7.22 1.29 4.47
CA VAL A 26 -8.26 1.98 3.69
C VAL A 26 -7.92 3.45 3.52
N PHE A 27 -7.53 4.13 4.60
CA PHE A 27 -7.15 5.53 4.57
C PHE A 27 -5.97 5.79 3.62
N SER A 28 -4.87 5.03 3.78
CA SER A 28 -3.68 5.18 2.94
C SER A 28 -4.01 4.86 1.47
N THR A 29 -4.81 3.83 1.21
CA THR A 29 -5.24 3.47 -0.15
C THR A 29 -6.02 4.60 -0.81
N VAL A 30 -6.98 5.20 -0.11
CA VAL A 30 -7.77 6.32 -0.65
C VAL A 30 -6.90 7.54 -0.90
N MET A 31 -5.99 7.84 0.01
CA MET A 31 -5.06 8.97 -0.11
C MET A 31 -4.14 8.82 -1.32
N ASP A 32 -3.50 7.66 -1.49
CA ASP A 32 -2.55 7.45 -2.58
C ASP A 32 -3.24 7.34 -3.95
N TRP A 33 -4.45 6.76 -3.99
CA TRP A 33 -5.28 6.81 -5.17
C TRP A 33 -5.62 8.24 -5.57
N TRP A 34 -5.95 9.09 -4.60
CA TRP A 34 -6.22 10.51 -4.83
C TRP A 34 -4.98 11.28 -5.27
N PHE A 35 -3.81 11.02 -4.68
CA PHE A 35 -2.56 11.62 -5.15
C PHE A 35 -2.24 11.24 -6.59
N GLY A 36 -2.46 9.99 -6.97
CA GLY A 36 -2.34 9.55 -8.36
C GLY A 36 -3.26 10.33 -9.30
N LEU A 37 -4.52 10.53 -8.91
CA LEU A 37 -5.47 11.38 -9.63
C LEU A 37 -4.96 12.83 -9.73
N TRP A 38 -4.50 13.42 -8.64
CA TRP A 38 -4.04 14.80 -8.60
C TRP A 38 -2.82 15.04 -9.49
N ILE A 39 -1.85 14.13 -9.45
CA ILE A 39 -0.67 14.16 -10.33
C ILE A 39 -1.10 14.08 -11.81
N THR A 40 -2.04 13.21 -12.14
CA THR A 40 -2.54 13.04 -13.51
C THR A 40 -3.34 14.26 -13.95
N TYR A 41 -4.21 14.79 -13.10
CA TYR A 41 -5.08 15.94 -13.40
C TYR A 41 -4.28 17.19 -13.79
N HIS A 42 -3.08 17.35 -13.25
CA HIS A 42 -2.21 18.48 -13.54
C HIS A 42 -1.85 18.60 -15.03
N ASP A 43 -1.60 17.46 -15.68
CA ASP A 43 -1.18 17.41 -17.09
C ASP A 43 -2.28 16.84 -18.01
N ALA A 44 -3.45 16.52 -17.47
CA ALA A 44 -4.49 15.85 -18.23
C ALA A 44 -5.11 16.80 -19.26
N PRO A 45 -5.38 16.33 -20.49
CA PRO A 45 -6.22 17.05 -21.44
C PRO A 45 -7.63 17.20 -20.88
N GLU A 46 -8.39 18.19 -21.38
CA GLU A 46 -9.74 18.52 -20.90
C GLU A 46 -10.67 17.30 -20.87
N GLU A 47 -10.60 16.45 -21.88
CA GLU A 47 -11.42 15.22 -21.95
C GLU A 47 -11.19 14.28 -20.76
N THR A 48 -9.95 14.15 -20.30
CA THR A 48 -9.62 13.33 -19.11
C THR A 48 -10.08 14.00 -17.83
N ARG A 49 -9.99 15.33 -17.76
CA ARG A 49 -10.51 16.11 -16.62
C ARG A 49 -12.02 15.96 -16.52
N ASP A 50 -12.74 16.05 -17.64
CA ASP A 50 -14.19 15.86 -17.70
C ASP A 50 -14.60 14.44 -17.26
N ARG A 51 -13.85 13.40 -17.63
CA ARG A 51 -14.08 12.04 -17.11
C ARG A 51 -13.96 11.95 -15.60
N CYS A 52 -12.97 12.62 -15.02
CA CYS A 52 -12.79 12.67 -13.58
C CYS A 52 -13.93 13.40 -12.86
N GLU A 53 -14.52 14.40 -13.51
CA GLU A 53 -15.58 15.22 -12.92
C GLU A 53 -16.99 14.67 -13.15
N ASN A 54 -17.22 13.95 -14.24
CA ASN A 54 -18.52 13.43 -14.64
C ASN A 54 -18.67 11.91 -14.45
N GLY A 55 -17.65 11.24 -13.91
CA GLY A 55 -17.64 9.81 -13.65
C GLY A 55 -18.56 9.35 -12.50
N SER A 56 -18.23 8.24 -11.87
CA SER A 56 -18.98 7.70 -10.74
C SER A 56 -19.09 8.71 -9.58
N PRO A 57 -20.08 8.58 -8.67
CA PRO A 57 -20.29 9.54 -7.57
C PRO A 57 -19.05 9.80 -6.71
N GLY A 58 -18.26 8.74 -6.43
CA GLY A 58 -16.99 8.85 -5.71
C GLY A 58 -15.96 9.64 -6.52
N LEU A 59 -15.84 9.34 -7.81
CA LEU A 59 -14.91 10.02 -8.70
C LEU A 59 -15.23 11.51 -8.82
N ARG A 60 -16.51 11.88 -8.89
CA ARG A 60 -16.97 13.27 -8.89
C ARG A 60 -16.56 14.05 -7.65
N PHE A 61 -16.67 13.42 -6.46
CA PHE A 61 -16.24 14.05 -5.21
C PHE A 61 -14.74 14.35 -5.24
N PHE A 62 -13.92 13.35 -5.56
CA PHE A 62 -12.46 13.51 -5.63
C PHE A 62 -12.03 14.42 -6.79
N GLY A 63 -12.71 14.39 -7.93
CA GLY A 63 -12.47 15.32 -9.04
C GLY A 63 -12.69 16.78 -8.65
N ARG A 64 -13.79 17.10 -7.92
CA ARG A 64 -14.03 18.44 -7.39
C ARG A 64 -12.97 18.86 -6.38
N LEU A 65 -12.56 17.95 -5.48
CA LEU A 65 -11.51 18.20 -4.52
C LEU A 65 -10.18 18.47 -5.22
N THR A 66 -9.87 17.71 -6.28
CA THR A 66 -8.67 17.90 -7.09
C THR A 66 -8.70 19.23 -7.84
N ARG A 67 -9.86 19.65 -8.37
CA ARG A 67 -10.02 20.97 -9.00
C ARG A 67 -9.75 22.09 -8.00
N TRP A 68 -10.29 21.98 -6.79
CA TRP A 68 -10.00 22.94 -5.72
C TRP A 68 -8.51 22.95 -5.36
N ALA A 69 -7.91 21.78 -5.20
CA ALA A 69 -6.49 21.64 -4.89
C ALA A 69 -5.59 22.11 -6.06
N HIS A 70 -6.03 21.97 -7.32
CA HIS A 70 -5.33 22.52 -8.49
C HIS A 70 -5.24 24.06 -8.44
N GLY A 71 -6.22 24.71 -7.83
CA GLY A 71 -6.17 26.15 -7.57
C GLY A 71 -5.00 26.60 -6.69
N LEU A 72 -4.38 25.68 -5.93
CA LEU A 72 -3.16 25.95 -5.13
C LEU A 72 -1.89 26.03 -6.00
N GLN A 73 -1.98 25.81 -7.32
CA GLN A 73 -0.86 25.85 -8.29
C GLN A 73 0.37 25.02 -7.88
N LEU A 74 0.16 23.94 -7.11
CA LEU A 74 1.23 23.05 -6.68
C LEU A 74 1.80 22.28 -7.88
N GLN A 75 3.11 22.32 -8.03
CA GLN A 75 3.80 21.54 -9.06
C GLN A 75 3.63 20.03 -8.82
N ARG A 76 3.59 19.23 -9.88
CA ARG A 76 3.54 17.76 -9.81
C ARG A 76 4.57 17.17 -8.85
N ARG A 77 5.80 17.72 -8.86
CA ARG A 77 6.88 17.32 -7.95
C ARG A 77 6.51 17.52 -6.49
N THR A 78 5.86 18.63 -6.16
CA THR A 78 5.43 18.93 -4.79
C THR A 78 4.36 17.95 -4.32
N ILE A 79 3.41 17.58 -5.20
CA ILE A 79 2.37 16.59 -4.90
C ILE A 79 3.00 15.22 -4.64
N LEU A 80 3.96 14.79 -5.47
CA LEU A 80 4.70 13.56 -5.26
C LEU A 80 5.45 13.58 -3.91
N VAL A 81 6.22 14.64 -3.64
CA VAL A 81 6.97 14.76 -2.38
C VAL A 81 6.02 14.72 -1.18
N PHE A 82 4.86 15.38 -1.25
CA PHE A 82 3.87 15.34 -0.19
C PHE A 82 3.30 13.93 0.01
N SER A 83 2.98 13.19 -1.05
CA SER A 83 2.59 11.77 -0.95
C SER A 83 3.69 10.93 -0.29
N MET A 84 4.95 11.12 -0.69
CA MET A 84 6.08 10.38 -0.09
C MET A 84 6.24 10.70 1.41
N VAL A 85 6.18 11.98 1.77
CA VAL A 85 6.29 12.43 3.17
C VAL A 85 5.15 11.86 4.01
N MET A 86 3.92 11.85 3.50
CA MET A 86 2.77 11.26 4.20
C MET A 86 2.96 9.77 4.42
N ASN A 87 3.31 9.01 3.38
CA ASN A 87 3.52 7.57 3.45
C ASN A 87 4.67 7.20 4.41
N LEU A 88 5.82 7.85 4.25
CA LEU A 88 6.98 7.62 5.13
C LEU A 88 6.73 8.12 6.55
N GLY A 89 5.96 9.19 6.71
CA GLY A 89 5.54 9.71 8.01
C GLY A 89 4.68 8.71 8.78
N PHE A 90 3.67 8.13 8.13
CA PHE A 90 2.87 7.06 8.72
C PHE A 90 3.72 5.84 9.06
N LEU A 91 4.54 5.39 8.12
CA LEU A 91 5.46 4.27 8.35
C LEU A 91 6.39 4.56 9.52
N GLY A 92 7.02 5.75 9.54
CA GLY A 92 7.94 6.17 10.59
C GLY A 92 7.25 6.24 11.95
N PHE A 93 6.04 6.81 12.00
CA PHE A 93 5.26 6.90 13.22
C PHE A 93 4.96 5.51 13.81
N PHE A 94 4.35 4.62 13.03
CA PHE A 94 3.98 3.30 13.54
C PHE A 94 5.18 2.40 13.83
N LYS A 95 6.26 2.51 13.06
CA LYS A 95 7.42 1.62 13.18
C LYS A 95 8.43 2.08 14.23
N TYR A 96 8.64 3.38 14.36
CA TYR A 96 9.74 3.90 15.17
C TYR A 96 9.30 4.69 16.40
N PHE A 97 8.01 4.96 16.56
CA PHE A 97 7.52 5.73 17.72
C PHE A 97 7.91 5.07 19.05
N GLY A 98 7.72 3.76 19.20
CA GLY A 98 8.10 3.02 20.39
C GLY A 98 9.60 3.16 20.70
N PHE A 99 10.44 2.94 19.68
CA PHE A 99 11.89 3.09 19.82
C PHE A 99 12.30 4.49 20.30
N PHE A 100 11.76 5.54 19.71
CA PHE A 100 12.08 6.91 20.14
C PHE A 100 11.52 7.24 21.52
N ALA A 101 10.31 6.78 21.84
CA ALA A 101 9.70 7.02 23.14
C ALA A 101 10.47 6.33 24.26
N ASP A 102 10.93 5.09 24.06
CA ASP A 102 11.71 4.34 25.05
C ASP A 102 13.10 4.94 25.26
N ASN A 103 13.80 5.34 24.17
CA ASN A 103 15.09 6.01 24.28
C ASN A 103 14.97 7.38 24.95
N LEU A 104 13.92 8.16 24.65
CA LEU A 104 13.68 9.42 25.31
C LEU A 104 13.38 9.24 26.80
N ALA A 105 12.58 8.22 27.15
CA ALA A 105 12.30 7.90 28.54
C ALA A 105 13.57 7.47 29.30
N ALA A 106 14.47 6.72 28.66
CA ALA A 106 15.77 6.36 29.24
C ALA A 106 16.64 7.60 29.50
N LEU A 107 16.75 8.48 28.51
CA LEU A 107 17.51 9.72 28.65
C LEU A 107 16.98 10.61 29.79
N ILE A 108 15.66 10.77 29.91
CA ILE A 108 15.04 11.56 30.98
C ILE A 108 15.31 10.95 32.36
N ARG A 109 15.33 9.60 32.47
CA ARG A 109 15.71 8.93 33.72
C ARG A 109 17.16 9.18 34.10
N GLU A 110 18.09 9.16 33.15
CA GLU A 110 19.49 9.49 33.37
C GLU A 110 19.69 10.93 33.85
N MET A 111 18.82 11.84 33.41
CA MET A 111 18.81 13.23 33.88
C MET A 111 18.16 13.38 35.27
N GLY A 112 17.80 12.29 35.94
CA GLY A 112 17.18 12.31 37.26
C GLY A 112 15.71 12.71 37.32
N MET A 113 15.05 12.76 36.16
CA MET A 113 13.61 13.08 36.04
C MET A 113 12.82 11.79 35.81
N THR A 114 11.63 11.70 36.39
CA THR A 114 10.70 10.59 36.14
C THR A 114 9.75 10.96 35.01
N PRO A 115 9.77 10.28 33.86
CA PRO A 115 8.81 10.52 32.79
C PRO A 115 7.39 10.24 33.30
N SER A 116 6.50 11.22 33.23
CA SER A 116 5.11 11.12 33.69
C SER A 116 4.18 10.48 32.66
N TRP A 117 4.70 10.16 31.45
CA TRP A 117 3.91 9.49 30.41
C TRP A 117 4.12 7.97 30.43
N THR A 118 3.02 7.26 30.35
CA THR A 118 3.05 5.84 30.05
C THR A 118 3.43 5.67 28.59
N THR A 119 4.53 4.96 28.29
CA THR A 119 4.92 4.65 26.91
C THR A 119 3.74 3.97 26.20
N LEU A 120 3.21 4.63 25.19
CA LEU A 120 2.11 4.09 24.40
C LEU A 120 2.70 2.97 23.54
N HIS A 121 2.47 1.71 23.92
CA HIS A 121 2.87 0.59 23.07
C HIS A 121 2.02 0.58 21.81
N ILE A 122 2.53 1.22 20.76
CA ILE A 122 1.91 1.20 19.44
C ILE A 122 2.21 -0.16 18.82
N ILE A 123 1.16 -0.96 18.64
CA ILE A 123 1.26 -2.24 17.96
C ILE A 123 1.54 -1.96 16.49
N LEU A 124 2.60 -2.56 15.95
CA LEU A 124 2.98 -2.40 14.55
C LEU A 124 1.98 -3.14 13.65
N PRO A 125 1.30 -2.44 12.72
CA PRO A 125 0.42 -3.11 11.76
C PRO A 125 1.19 -4.08 10.89
N VAL A 126 0.70 -5.32 10.77
CA VAL A 126 1.30 -6.32 9.89
C VAL A 126 1.25 -5.81 8.44
N GLY A 127 2.38 -5.91 7.74
CA GLY A 127 2.45 -5.52 6.34
C GLY A 127 2.55 -4.00 6.06
N ILE A 128 2.60 -3.13 7.09
CA ILE A 128 2.64 -1.67 6.89
C ILE A 128 3.77 -1.25 5.93
N SER A 129 4.95 -1.82 6.06
CA SER A 129 6.07 -1.50 5.17
C SER A 129 5.78 -1.93 3.73
N PHE A 130 5.16 -3.11 3.55
CA PHE A 130 4.87 -3.65 2.22
C PHE A 130 3.86 -2.79 1.47
N TYR A 131 2.69 -2.52 2.07
CA TYR A 131 1.69 -1.73 1.38
C TYR A 131 2.11 -0.26 1.20
N THR A 132 2.90 0.30 2.13
CA THR A 132 3.46 1.65 1.98
C THR A 132 4.39 1.72 0.76
N PHE A 133 5.37 0.82 0.64
CA PHE A 133 6.27 0.82 -0.52
C PHE A 133 5.54 0.49 -1.82
N GLN A 134 4.55 -0.38 -1.78
CA GLN A 134 3.73 -0.72 -2.94
C GLN A 134 2.94 0.50 -3.44
N SER A 135 2.33 1.23 -2.52
CA SER A 135 1.58 2.45 -2.80
C SER A 135 2.50 3.57 -3.32
N MET A 136 3.66 3.76 -2.68
CA MET A 136 4.66 4.72 -3.15
C MET A 136 5.15 4.39 -4.55
N SER A 137 5.40 3.11 -4.87
CA SER A 137 5.82 2.72 -6.22
C SER A 137 4.78 3.10 -7.27
N TYR A 138 3.50 2.88 -6.98
CA TYR A 138 2.41 3.31 -7.87
C TYR A 138 2.42 4.83 -8.12
N THR A 139 2.53 5.64 -7.06
CA THR A 139 2.52 7.10 -7.17
C THR A 139 3.74 7.60 -7.95
N ILE A 140 4.90 6.96 -7.80
CA ILE A 140 6.12 7.25 -8.55
C ILE A 140 5.94 6.88 -10.03
N ASP A 141 5.39 5.69 -10.34
CA ASP A 141 5.18 5.23 -11.72
C ASP A 141 4.17 6.15 -12.45
N VAL A 142 3.12 6.61 -11.77
CA VAL A 142 2.18 7.61 -12.30
C VAL A 142 2.88 8.96 -12.55
N TYR A 143 3.72 9.41 -11.62
CA TYR A 143 4.48 10.65 -11.80
C TYR A 143 5.44 10.57 -13.00
N ARG A 144 6.11 9.44 -13.18
CA ARG A 144 7.02 9.17 -14.31
C ARG A 144 6.30 8.97 -15.63
N ARG A 145 4.97 8.85 -15.62
CA ARG A 145 4.14 8.49 -16.78
C ARG A 145 4.42 7.09 -17.32
N GLU A 146 5.00 6.21 -16.50
CA GLU A 146 5.21 4.79 -16.82
C GLU A 146 3.89 4.02 -16.65
N LEU A 147 2.99 4.52 -15.82
CA LEU A 147 1.67 3.97 -15.57
C LEU A 147 0.59 5.06 -15.67
N SER A 148 -0.50 4.75 -16.36
CA SER A 148 -1.70 5.58 -16.32
C SER A 148 -2.41 5.43 -14.97
N TRP A 149 -2.91 6.52 -14.42
CA TRP A 149 -3.71 6.48 -13.22
C TRP A 149 -4.92 5.52 -13.36
N GLU A 150 -5.13 4.68 -12.35
CA GLU A 150 -6.26 3.73 -12.33
C GLU A 150 -7.53 4.41 -11.82
N PRO A 151 -8.56 4.59 -12.66
CA PRO A 151 -9.79 5.28 -12.26
C PRO A 151 -10.63 4.48 -11.27
N SER A 152 -10.45 3.17 -11.20
CA SER A 152 -11.21 2.30 -10.30
C SER A 152 -10.54 2.18 -8.93
N LEU A 153 -11.07 2.91 -7.94
CA LEU A 153 -10.64 2.76 -6.54
C LEU A 153 -10.72 1.29 -6.08
N LEU A 154 -11.71 0.53 -6.57
CA LEU A 154 -11.86 -0.88 -6.25
C LEU A 154 -10.67 -1.73 -6.71
N LYS A 155 -10.20 -1.51 -7.95
CA LYS A 155 -9.03 -2.22 -8.47
C LYS A 155 -7.78 -1.82 -7.71
N PHE A 156 -7.61 -0.53 -7.47
CA PHE A 156 -6.48 -0.02 -6.71
C PHE A 156 -6.47 -0.54 -5.27
N ALA A 157 -7.61 -0.53 -4.57
CA ALA A 157 -7.74 -1.08 -3.23
C ALA A 157 -7.43 -2.59 -3.19
N THR A 158 -7.86 -3.35 -4.21
CA THR A 158 -7.52 -4.77 -4.32
C THR A 158 -6.02 -4.97 -4.55
N PHE A 159 -5.39 -4.12 -5.34
CA PHE A 159 -3.93 -4.15 -5.56
C PHE A 159 -3.17 -3.96 -4.25
N ILE A 160 -3.54 -2.97 -3.44
CA ILE A 160 -2.88 -2.68 -2.17
C ILE A 160 -3.14 -3.75 -1.11
N ALA A 161 -4.39 -4.22 -0.99
CA ALA A 161 -4.82 -5.06 0.13
C ALA A 161 -4.79 -6.56 -0.16
N LEU A 162 -4.31 -7.02 -1.32
CA LEU A 162 -4.37 -8.45 -1.67
C LEU A 162 -3.64 -9.32 -0.65
N PHE A 163 -4.40 -10.14 0.09
CA PHE A 163 -3.91 -10.87 1.26
C PHE A 163 -2.71 -11.79 1.02
N PRO A 164 -2.58 -12.51 -0.11
CA PRO A 164 -1.43 -13.40 -0.30
C PRO A 164 -0.10 -12.65 -0.39
N GLN A 165 -0.14 -11.40 -0.83
CA GLN A 165 1.07 -10.60 -1.03
C GLN A 165 1.35 -9.66 0.15
N LEU A 166 0.31 -9.25 0.89
CA LEU A 166 0.41 -8.26 1.96
C LEU A 166 1.25 -8.74 3.15
N VAL A 167 1.17 -10.04 3.47
CA VAL A 167 1.82 -10.62 4.67
C VAL A 167 3.27 -11.04 4.40
N ALA A 168 3.52 -11.70 3.27
CA ALA A 168 4.83 -12.30 2.97
C ALA A 168 5.14 -12.39 1.47
N GLY A 169 4.42 -11.65 0.64
CA GLY A 169 4.62 -11.65 -0.81
C GLY A 169 5.74 -10.71 -1.27
N PRO A 170 6.20 -10.85 -2.50
CA PRO A 170 7.07 -9.86 -3.11
C PRO A 170 6.30 -8.55 -3.35
N ILE A 171 6.99 -7.42 -3.31
CA ILE A 171 6.44 -6.14 -3.73
C ILE A 171 6.22 -6.20 -5.25
N VAL A 172 4.96 -6.27 -5.67
CA VAL A 172 4.59 -6.35 -7.08
C VAL A 172 4.36 -4.94 -7.62
N ARG A 173 4.86 -4.66 -8.82
CA ARG A 173 4.60 -3.38 -9.48
C ARG A 173 3.14 -3.25 -9.89
N ALA A 174 2.60 -2.04 -9.73
CA ALA A 174 1.22 -1.74 -10.10
C ALA A 174 0.94 -1.99 -11.58
N ALA A 175 1.90 -1.69 -12.45
CA ALA A 175 1.78 -1.89 -13.90
C ALA A 175 1.45 -3.36 -14.25
N ASP A 176 2.17 -4.31 -13.64
CA ASP A 176 1.98 -5.74 -13.90
C ASP A 176 0.68 -6.27 -13.31
N PHE A 177 0.35 -5.81 -12.10
CA PHE A 177 -0.81 -6.32 -11.37
C PHE A 177 -2.14 -5.78 -11.92
N LEU A 178 -2.24 -4.47 -12.11
CA LEU A 178 -3.46 -3.82 -12.61
C LEU A 178 -3.81 -4.27 -14.02
N TYR A 179 -2.80 -4.49 -14.86
CA TYR A 179 -2.99 -5.09 -16.18
C TYR A 179 -3.63 -6.48 -16.09
N GLN A 180 -3.08 -7.36 -15.24
CA GLN A 180 -3.60 -8.71 -15.04
C GLN A 180 -5.03 -8.73 -14.47
N MET A 181 -5.39 -7.75 -13.65
CA MET A 181 -6.77 -7.63 -13.14
C MET A 181 -7.77 -7.21 -14.21
N SER A 182 -7.32 -6.49 -15.23
CA SER A 182 -8.17 -6.00 -16.32
C SER A 182 -8.44 -7.05 -17.38
N GLU A 183 -7.62 -8.11 -17.44
CA GLU A 183 -7.81 -9.20 -18.40
C GLU A 183 -8.87 -10.21 -17.93
N ASP A 184 -9.63 -10.71 -18.90
CA ASP A 184 -10.53 -11.84 -18.67
C ASP A 184 -9.75 -13.16 -18.63
N LYS A 185 -9.51 -13.67 -17.42
CA LYS A 185 -8.83 -14.94 -17.19
C LYS A 185 -9.82 -16.10 -17.33
N ARG A 186 -9.52 -17.01 -18.25
CA ARG A 186 -10.19 -18.33 -18.34
C ARG A 186 -9.32 -19.38 -17.68
N PHE A 187 -9.97 -20.40 -17.09
CA PHE A 187 -9.25 -21.51 -16.49
C PHE A 187 -8.55 -22.32 -17.58
N ASP A 188 -7.27 -22.62 -17.35
CA ASP A 188 -6.40 -23.40 -18.25
C ASP A 188 -5.60 -24.40 -17.42
N TRP A 189 -5.76 -25.67 -17.73
CA TRP A 189 -5.07 -26.77 -17.06
C TRP A 189 -3.55 -26.70 -17.16
N ASN A 190 -3.01 -26.26 -18.28
CA ASN A 190 -1.57 -26.14 -18.47
C ASN A 190 -0.98 -25.04 -17.58
N ARG A 191 -1.67 -23.91 -17.50
CA ARG A 191 -1.31 -22.81 -16.58
C ARG A 191 -1.43 -23.22 -15.13
N TRP A 192 -2.48 -23.98 -14.79
CA TRP A 192 -2.67 -24.53 -13.45
C TRP A 192 -1.53 -25.45 -13.04
N ASN A 193 -1.19 -26.46 -13.85
CA ASN A 193 -0.10 -27.38 -13.57
C ASN A 193 1.25 -26.68 -13.44
N SER A 194 1.55 -25.73 -14.35
CA SER A 194 2.76 -24.91 -14.26
C SER A 194 2.80 -24.06 -12.99
N GLY A 195 1.67 -23.49 -12.59
CA GLY A 195 1.52 -22.73 -11.35
C GLY A 195 1.75 -23.59 -10.11
N MET A 196 1.12 -24.75 -10.05
CA MET A 196 1.29 -25.70 -8.95
C MET A 196 2.73 -26.21 -8.83
N GLY A 197 3.39 -26.49 -9.95
CA GLY A 197 4.82 -26.83 -9.94
C GLY A 197 5.69 -25.75 -9.32
N ARG A 198 5.42 -24.46 -9.64
CA ARG A 198 6.15 -23.32 -9.04
C ARG A 198 5.86 -23.18 -7.54
N VAL A 199 4.62 -23.40 -7.11
CA VAL A 199 4.24 -23.36 -5.70
C VAL A 199 4.97 -24.46 -4.92
N LEU A 200 4.94 -25.70 -5.40
CA LEU A 200 5.63 -26.84 -4.79
C LEU A 200 7.16 -26.59 -4.72
N TRP A 201 7.72 -26.06 -5.79
CA TRP A 201 9.16 -25.70 -5.80
C TRP A 201 9.48 -24.56 -4.81
N GLY A 202 8.60 -23.59 -4.63
CA GLY A 202 8.70 -22.55 -3.61
C GLY A 202 8.66 -23.12 -2.21
N PHE A 203 7.73 -24.01 -1.90
CA PHE A 203 7.65 -24.72 -0.62
C PHE A 203 8.89 -25.57 -0.35
N PHE A 204 9.37 -26.28 -1.35
CA PHE A 204 10.62 -27.06 -1.22
C PHE A 204 11.79 -26.14 -0.81
N LYS A 205 11.99 -25.02 -1.51
CA LYS A 205 13.05 -24.06 -1.15
C LYS A 205 12.87 -23.49 0.26
N LYS A 206 11.64 -23.17 0.64
CA LYS A 206 11.34 -22.61 1.96
C LYS A 206 11.61 -23.65 3.06
N ILE A 207 10.99 -24.83 2.96
CA ILE A 207 11.01 -25.83 4.04
C ILE A 207 12.34 -26.60 4.07
N ALA A 208 12.79 -27.11 2.92
CA ALA A 208 13.95 -27.97 2.87
C ALA A 208 15.29 -27.22 2.92
N ILE A 209 15.34 -25.98 2.42
CA ILE A 209 16.59 -25.21 2.36
C ILE A 209 16.59 -24.12 3.42
N ALA A 210 15.67 -23.14 3.32
CA ALA A 210 15.73 -21.96 4.17
C ALA A 210 15.52 -22.27 5.65
N ASP A 211 14.48 -23.03 5.99
CA ASP A 211 14.18 -23.37 7.39
C ASP A 211 15.23 -24.31 8.00
N SER A 212 15.90 -25.15 7.18
CA SER A 212 16.97 -26.02 7.65
C SER A 212 18.28 -25.26 7.94
N ILE A 213 18.52 -24.15 7.23
CA ILE A 213 19.72 -23.33 7.42
C ILE A 213 19.52 -22.25 8.49
N ALA A 214 18.27 -21.81 8.72
CA ALA A 214 17.96 -20.74 9.67
C ALA A 214 18.62 -20.92 11.06
N PRO A 215 18.60 -22.11 11.71
CA PRO A 215 19.23 -22.29 13.02
C PRO A 215 20.75 -22.05 13.03
N PHE A 216 21.42 -22.27 11.90
CA PHE A 216 22.85 -21.98 11.79
C PHE A 216 23.15 -20.49 11.65
N VAL A 217 22.27 -19.76 10.96
CA VAL A 217 22.38 -18.31 10.80
C VAL A 217 22.09 -17.58 12.11
N ASP A 218 21.10 -18.06 12.88
CA ASP A 218 20.74 -17.46 14.18
C ASP A 218 21.82 -17.65 15.27
N GLN A 219 22.80 -18.51 15.03
CA GLN A 219 23.93 -18.73 15.94
C GLN A 219 25.15 -17.85 15.62
N CYS A 220 25.15 -17.15 14.49
CA CYS A 220 26.20 -16.23 14.07
C CYS A 220 25.90 -14.79 14.49
#